data_c42f7a1c8bb37356982671f76710262d
#
_entry.id   c42f7a1c8bb37356982671f76710262d
#
_cell.length_a   1.000
_cell.length_b   1.000
_cell.length_c   1.000
_cell.angle_alpha   90.00
_cell.angle_beta   90.00
_cell.angle_gamma   90.00
#
_symmetry.space_group_name_H-M   'P 1'
#
loop_
_entity.id
_entity.type
_entity.pdbx_description
1 polymer ?
#
loop_
_entity_poly.entity_id
_entity_poly.type
_entity_poly.pdbx_seq_one_letter_code
_entity_poly.pdbx_strand_id
1 'polypeptide(L)'
;MDHLAFAVWDLSRATALWGDVMEGQYRQGDPDWHGFAFVQFAFPGGGRVELLAPGSDTTGFVVKFLRRFGEGLHHVTFVVPDLHAQAGRVRAAGHQVFGEDYTDPQWMEAFFGMDLAGNRVLVQLAQSELTAEEQDAAWGGHSLGAVLQTAALRPDLR
;
A
#
# COMPACT_ATOMS: atom_id res chain seq x y z
N MET A 1 3.29 11.14 -7.61
CA MET A 1 2.74 9.78 -7.32
C MET A 1 3.84 8.99 -6.66
N ASP A 2 3.55 8.37 -5.55
CA ASP A 2 4.55 7.57 -4.83
C ASP A 2 4.50 6.11 -5.27
N HIS A 3 3.38 5.43 -5.04
CA HIS A 3 3.24 4.02 -5.42
C HIS A 3 1.82 3.65 -5.88
N LEU A 4 1.75 2.47 -6.52
CA LEU A 4 0.52 1.74 -6.82
C LEU A 4 0.47 0.53 -5.89
N ALA A 5 -0.61 0.35 -5.13
CA ALA A 5 -0.79 -0.78 -4.24
C ALA A 5 -1.75 -1.81 -4.84
N PHE A 6 -1.33 -3.07 -4.88
CA PHE A 6 -2.13 -4.20 -5.33
C PHE A 6 -2.40 -5.14 -4.16
N ALA A 7 -3.66 -5.50 -3.95
CA ALA A 7 -4.02 -6.54 -3.01
C ALA A 7 -3.95 -7.90 -3.70
N VAL A 8 -3.29 -8.87 -3.04
CA VAL A 8 -3.06 -10.21 -3.56
C VAL A 8 -3.28 -11.26 -2.46
N TRP A 9 -3.71 -12.47 -2.84
CA TRP A 9 -3.80 -13.60 -1.90
C TRP A 9 -2.45 -14.28 -1.67
N ASP A 10 -1.59 -14.25 -2.69
CA ASP A 10 -0.30 -14.95 -2.72
C ASP A 10 0.82 -13.96 -2.96
N LEU A 11 1.43 -13.52 -1.86
CA LEU A 11 2.52 -12.54 -1.89
C LEU A 11 3.75 -13.10 -2.63
N SER A 12 4.05 -14.39 -2.48
CA SER A 12 5.20 -15.01 -3.14
C SER A 12 5.04 -15.03 -4.67
N ARG A 13 3.86 -15.40 -5.16
CA ARG A 13 3.56 -15.38 -6.60
C ARG A 13 3.61 -13.96 -7.17
N ALA A 14 3.02 -13.00 -6.46
CA ALA A 14 3.05 -11.61 -6.90
C ALA A 14 4.47 -11.04 -6.87
N THR A 15 5.27 -11.37 -5.85
CA THR A 15 6.68 -10.99 -5.75
C THR A 15 7.51 -11.54 -6.91
N ALA A 16 7.31 -12.79 -7.32
CA ALA A 16 7.97 -13.36 -8.49
C ALA A 16 7.66 -12.57 -9.77
N LEU A 17 6.41 -12.12 -9.96
CA LEU A 17 6.07 -11.27 -11.09
C LEU A 17 6.77 -9.91 -11.02
N TRP A 18 6.60 -9.19 -9.91
CA TRP A 18 7.08 -7.80 -9.83
C TRP A 18 8.58 -7.69 -9.59
N GLY A 19 9.17 -8.61 -8.83
CA GLY A 19 10.62 -8.66 -8.59
C GLY A 19 11.40 -9.31 -9.73
N ASP A 20 11.07 -10.56 -10.08
CA ASP A 20 11.91 -11.34 -10.99
C ASP A 20 11.61 -11.02 -12.48
N VAL A 21 10.31 -10.95 -12.86
CA VAL A 21 9.93 -10.73 -14.26
C VAL A 21 9.98 -9.27 -14.66
N MET A 22 9.49 -8.38 -13.78
CA MET A 22 9.48 -6.93 -14.03
C MET A 22 10.75 -6.21 -13.55
N GLU A 23 11.72 -6.96 -13.00
CA GLU A 23 13.01 -6.45 -12.52
C GLU A 23 12.91 -5.37 -11.45
N GLY A 24 11.86 -5.46 -10.63
CA GLY A 24 11.64 -4.54 -9.49
C GLY A 24 12.67 -4.78 -8.40
N GLN A 25 13.25 -3.71 -7.90
CA GLN A 25 14.19 -3.76 -6.77
C GLN A 25 13.41 -3.69 -5.46
N TYR A 26 13.54 -4.73 -4.63
CA TYR A 26 12.96 -4.73 -3.29
C TYR A 26 13.48 -3.55 -2.46
N ARG A 27 12.57 -2.83 -1.82
CA ARG A 27 12.90 -1.68 -0.98
C ARG A 27 12.60 -1.96 0.49
N GLN A 28 11.41 -2.39 0.78
CA GLN A 28 10.95 -2.62 2.14
C GLN A 28 9.75 -3.58 2.16
N GLY A 29 9.44 -4.09 3.34
CA GLY A 29 8.27 -4.91 3.58
C GLY A 29 8.19 -5.36 5.02
N ASP A 30 6.98 -5.73 5.43
CA ASP A 30 6.71 -6.27 6.74
C ASP A 30 5.76 -7.47 6.61
N PRO A 31 6.02 -8.57 7.34
CA PRO A 31 5.17 -9.75 7.27
C PRO A 31 3.80 -9.59 7.94
N ASP A 32 3.64 -8.58 8.80
CA ASP A 32 2.39 -8.37 9.57
C ASP A 32 2.23 -6.92 10.06
N TRP A 33 2.40 -5.94 9.18
CA TRP A 33 2.21 -4.53 9.49
C TRP A 33 0.74 -4.24 9.82
N HIS A 34 0.45 -3.95 11.11
CA HIS A 34 -0.92 -3.70 11.57
C HIS A 34 -1.97 -4.74 11.10
N GLY A 35 -1.54 -6.02 10.99
CA GLY A 35 -2.44 -7.12 10.64
C GLY A 35 -2.48 -7.48 9.15
N PHE A 36 -1.69 -6.84 8.30
CA PHE A 36 -1.49 -7.23 6.90
C PHE A 36 0.00 -7.31 6.54
N ALA A 37 0.35 -8.14 5.58
CA ALA A 37 1.70 -8.20 5.04
C ALA A 37 1.84 -7.25 3.85
N PHE A 38 3.02 -6.64 3.68
CA PHE A 38 3.31 -5.88 2.48
C PHE A 38 4.76 -6.06 2.01
N VAL A 39 4.99 -5.81 0.72
CA VAL A 39 6.32 -5.62 0.13
C VAL A 39 6.25 -4.48 -0.89
N GLN A 40 7.34 -3.71 -1.00
CA GLN A 40 7.47 -2.65 -2.00
C GLN A 40 8.66 -2.90 -2.93
N PHE A 41 8.44 -2.65 -4.21
CA PHE A 41 9.44 -2.67 -5.26
C PHE A 41 9.56 -1.29 -5.91
N ALA A 42 10.79 -0.84 -6.18
CA ALA A 42 11.07 0.33 -7.00
C ALA A 42 11.59 -0.12 -8.37
N PHE A 43 11.32 0.69 -9.38
CA PHE A 43 11.72 0.39 -10.78
C PHE A 43 12.70 1.44 -11.31
N PRO A 44 13.66 1.05 -12.17
CA PRO A 44 14.68 1.97 -12.71
C PRO A 44 14.08 3.16 -13.48
N GLY A 45 12.90 2.97 -14.08
CA GLY A 45 12.15 4.03 -14.77
C GLY A 45 11.37 4.97 -13.86
N GLY A 46 11.48 4.79 -12.54
CA GLY A 46 10.73 5.51 -11.52
C GLY A 46 9.42 4.83 -11.17
N GLY A 47 8.86 5.23 -10.03
CA GLY A 47 7.64 4.65 -9.47
C GLY A 47 7.89 3.43 -8.58
N ARG A 48 6.90 3.14 -7.75
CA ARG A 48 6.90 1.99 -6.84
C ARG A 48 5.63 1.18 -7.00
N VAL A 49 5.74 -0.11 -6.75
CA VAL A 49 4.61 -1.02 -6.57
C VAL A 49 4.65 -1.56 -5.15
N GLU A 50 3.51 -1.50 -4.48
CA GLU A 50 3.29 -2.13 -3.21
C GLU A 50 2.36 -3.34 -3.40
N LEU A 51 2.70 -4.45 -2.78
CA LEU A 51 1.87 -5.65 -2.73
C LEU A 51 1.35 -5.80 -1.31
N LEU A 52 0.03 -5.89 -1.16
CA LEU A 52 -0.67 -6.07 0.12
C LEU A 52 -1.24 -7.48 0.17
N ALA A 53 -0.97 -8.23 1.23
CA ALA A 53 -1.53 -9.54 1.44
C ALA A 53 -2.13 -9.66 2.86
N PRO A 54 -3.05 -10.62 3.10
CA PRO A 54 -3.55 -10.89 4.44
C PRO A 54 -2.42 -11.24 5.40
N GLY A 55 -2.43 -10.61 6.59
CA GLY A 55 -1.58 -10.93 7.72
C GLY A 55 -2.36 -11.58 8.86
N SER A 56 -2.10 -11.17 10.10
CA SER A 56 -2.80 -11.68 11.28
C SER A 56 -4.25 -11.24 11.39
N ASP A 57 -4.62 -10.06 10.84
CA ASP A 57 -6.02 -9.60 10.82
C ASP A 57 -6.80 -10.24 9.67
N THR A 58 -7.53 -11.32 10.01
CA THR A 58 -8.36 -12.08 9.07
C THR A 58 -9.66 -11.38 8.65
N THR A 59 -9.94 -10.23 9.23
CA THR A 59 -11.12 -9.38 8.97
C THR A 59 -10.78 -7.97 8.52
N GLY A 60 -9.49 -7.69 8.35
CA GLY A 60 -8.94 -6.40 7.97
C GLY A 60 -9.32 -5.92 6.57
N PHE A 61 -8.87 -4.73 6.23
CA PHE A 61 -9.24 -4.09 4.97
C PHE A 61 -8.75 -4.86 3.72
N VAL A 62 -7.57 -5.48 3.79
CA VAL A 62 -7.01 -6.29 2.69
C VAL A 62 -7.92 -7.49 2.41
N VAL A 63 -8.31 -8.24 3.46
CA VAL A 63 -9.20 -9.41 3.32
C VAL A 63 -10.57 -8.99 2.80
N LYS A 64 -11.14 -7.90 3.30
CA LYS A 64 -12.42 -7.36 2.82
C LYS A 64 -12.37 -6.98 1.35
N PHE A 65 -11.27 -6.32 0.94
CA PHE A 65 -11.07 -5.96 -0.47
C PHE A 65 -11.00 -7.21 -1.36
N LEU A 66 -10.12 -8.15 -1.01
CA LEU A 66 -9.89 -9.38 -1.78
C LEU A 66 -11.16 -10.23 -1.91
N ARG A 67 -11.95 -10.36 -0.85
CA ARG A 67 -13.23 -11.10 -0.89
C ARG A 67 -14.27 -10.40 -1.77
N ARG A 68 -14.27 -9.09 -1.80
CA ARG A 68 -15.28 -8.33 -2.55
C ARG A 68 -14.92 -8.14 -4.01
N PHE A 69 -13.65 -7.93 -4.32
CA PHE A 69 -13.19 -7.48 -5.64
C PHE A 69 -12.20 -8.46 -6.31
N GLY A 70 -11.66 -9.43 -5.56
CA GLY A 70 -10.54 -10.26 -6.02
C GLY A 70 -9.20 -9.54 -5.94
N GLU A 71 -8.18 -10.17 -6.52
CA GLU A 71 -6.84 -9.58 -6.62
C GLU A 71 -6.84 -8.41 -7.62
N GLY A 72 -6.15 -7.33 -7.28
CA GLY A 72 -6.04 -6.17 -8.17
C GLY A 72 -5.62 -4.88 -7.48
N LEU A 73 -5.73 -3.78 -8.21
CA LEU A 73 -5.37 -2.45 -7.72
C LEU A 73 -6.24 -2.07 -6.51
N HIS A 74 -5.58 -1.84 -5.38
CA HIS A 74 -6.22 -1.42 -4.13
C HIS A 74 -6.29 0.10 -4.04
N HIS A 75 -5.13 0.77 -4.18
CA HIS A 75 -5.06 2.23 -4.14
C HIS A 75 -3.88 2.80 -4.93
N VAL A 76 -3.95 4.11 -5.13
CA VAL A 76 -2.85 4.92 -5.67
C VAL A 76 -2.45 5.94 -4.62
N THR A 77 -1.16 6.05 -4.31
CA THR A 77 -0.63 6.96 -3.29
C THR A 77 0.03 8.19 -3.90
N PHE A 78 -0.35 9.35 -3.38
CA PHE A 78 0.28 10.62 -3.67
C PHE A 78 0.84 11.22 -2.39
N VAL A 79 2.16 11.39 -2.32
CA VAL A 79 2.78 12.19 -1.27
C VAL A 79 2.56 13.67 -1.60
N VAL A 80 2.08 14.42 -0.61
CA VAL A 80 1.76 15.85 -0.69
C VAL A 80 2.50 16.64 0.38
N PRO A 81 2.83 17.92 0.14
CA PRO A 81 3.60 18.70 1.09
C PRO A 81 2.81 19.15 2.34
N ASP A 82 1.48 19.15 2.25
CA ASP A 82 0.56 19.53 3.34
C ASP A 82 -0.72 18.73 3.20
N LEU A 83 -0.82 17.68 4.02
CA LEU A 83 -1.95 16.76 4.01
C LEU A 83 -3.26 17.41 4.44
N HIS A 84 -3.24 18.26 5.47
CA HIS A 84 -4.43 18.98 5.93
C HIS A 84 -5.01 19.87 4.84
N ALA A 85 -4.14 20.69 4.21
CA ALA A 85 -4.57 21.57 3.12
C ALA A 85 -5.05 20.77 1.92
N GLN A 86 -4.41 19.66 1.57
CA GLN A 86 -4.82 18.82 0.45
C GLN A 86 -6.15 18.11 0.73
N ALA A 87 -6.34 17.53 1.92
CA ALA A 87 -7.60 16.94 2.35
C ALA A 87 -8.75 17.97 2.33
N GLY A 88 -8.46 19.21 2.76
CA GLY A 88 -9.41 20.33 2.68
C GLY A 88 -9.82 20.66 1.24
N ARG A 89 -8.88 20.68 0.29
CA ARG A 89 -9.18 20.87 -1.16
C ARG A 89 -10.04 19.75 -1.73
N VAL A 90 -9.76 18.51 -1.36
CA VAL A 90 -10.55 17.34 -1.80
C VAL A 90 -11.99 17.43 -1.30
N ARG A 91 -12.20 17.84 -0.02
CA ARG A 91 -13.54 18.06 0.52
C ARG A 91 -14.26 19.22 -0.17
N ALA A 92 -13.57 20.33 -0.44
CA ALA A 92 -14.14 21.48 -1.15
C ALA A 92 -14.55 21.13 -2.58
N ALA A 93 -13.91 20.13 -3.19
CA ALA A 93 -14.29 19.59 -4.51
C ALA A 93 -15.46 18.57 -4.45
N GLY A 94 -16.05 18.34 -3.25
CA GLY A 94 -17.22 17.48 -3.08
C GLY A 94 -16.92 16.00 -2.81
N HIS A 95 -15.65 15.63 -2.58
CA HIS A 95 -15.28 14.26 -2.26
C HIS A 95 -15.25 14.03 -0.74
N GLN A 96 -15.69 12.86 -0.30
CA GLN A 96 -15.55 12.45 1.09
C GLN A 96 -14.11 12.00 1.36
N VAL A 97 -13.47 12.62 2.38
CA VAL A 97 -12.17 12.18 2.91
C VAL A 97 -12.42 11.36 4.18
N PHE A 98 -11.71 10.25 4.31
CA PHE A 98 -11.84 9.32 5.43
C PHE A 98 -10.48 8.67 5.77
N GLY A 99 -10.43 7.92 6.89
CA GLY A 99 -9.21 7.23 7.33
C GLY A 99 -8.04 8.18 7.57
N GLU A 100 -8.34 9.36 8.11
CA GLU A 100 -7.30 10.36 8.38
C GLU A 100 -6.51 9.96 9.63
N ASP A 101 -5.20 9.86 9.47
CA ASP A 101 -4.25 9.68 10.57
C ASP A 101 -3.13 10.72 10.45
N TYR A 102 -3.00 11.55 11.47
CA TYR A 102 -2.00 12.61 11.59
C TYR A 102 -1.07 12.38 12.79
N THR A 103 -1.11 11.20 13.39
CA THR A 103 -0.45 10.93 14.67
C THR A 103 1.04 10.62 14.52
N ASP A 104 1.44 10.03 13.39
CA ASP A 104 2.83 9.72 13.10
C ASP A 104 3.38 10.67 12.01
N PRO A 105 4.30 11.61 12.36
CA PRO A 105 4.88 12.53 11.38
C PRO A 105 5.74 11.83 10.32
N GLN A 106 6.18 10.60 10.57
CA GLN A 106 6.90 9.82 9.58
C GLN A 106 5.99 9.36 8.44
N TRP A 107 4.68 9.13 8.72
CA TRP A 107 3.69 8.78 7.71
C TRP A 107 2.28 9.16 8.15
N MET A 108 1.86 10.36 7.81
CA MET A 108 0.47 10.80 7.95
C MET A 108 -0.30 10.43 6.69
N GLU A 109 -1.58 10.08 6.82
CA GLU A 109 -2.38 9.65 5.69
C GLU A 109 -3.85 10.07 5.74
N ALA A 110 -4.48 10.11 4.57
CA ALA A 110 -5.90 10.29 4.39
C ALA A 110 -6.34 9.64 3.08
N PHE A 111 -7.58 9.21 3.00
CA PHE A 111 -8.11 8.52 1.83
C PHE A 111 -9.34 9.23 1.26
N PHE A 112 -9.51 9.11 -0.07
CA PHE A 112 -10.76 9.43 -0.73
C PHE A 112 -11.00 8.49 -1.92
N GLY A 113 -12.28 8.29 -2.26
CA GLY A 113 -12.65 7.52 -3.43
C GLY A 113 -12.93 8.42 -4.62
N MET A 114 -12.39 8.08 -5.80
CA MET A 114 -12.83 8.64 -7.06
C MET A 114 -13.70 7.63 -7.79
N ASP A 115 -14.89 8.06 -8.21
CA ASP A 115 -15.74 7.28 -9.10
C ASP A 115 -15.47 7.73 -10.54
N LEU A 116 -14.73 6.92 -11.28
CA LEU A 116 -14.45 7.16 -12.68
C LEU A 116 -15.22 6.13 -13.52
N ALA A 117 -16.33 6.55 -14.12
CA ALA A 117 -17.16 5.74 -15.01
C ALA A 117 -17.60 4.39 -14.37
N GLY A 118 -17.99 4.41 -13.10
CA GLY A 118 -18.44 3.22 -12.35
C GLY A 118 -17.30 2.36 -11.75
N ASN A 119 -16.04 2.74 -11.97
CA ASN A 119 -14.90 2.10 -11.32
C ASN A 119 -14.42 2.97 -10.17
N ARG A 120 -14.43 2.42 -8.97
CA ARG A 120 -13.88 3.10 -7.81
C ARG A 120 -12.37 2.96 -7.78
N VAL A 121 -11.70 4.10 -7.77
CA VAL A 121 -10.27 4.18 -7.47
C VAL A 121 -10.11 4.76 -6.06
N LEU A 122 -9.46 4.02 -5.16
CA LEU A 122 -9.07 4.53 -3.86
C LEU A 122 -7.78 5.33 -4.03
N VAL A 123 -7.78 6.55 -3.54
CA VAL A 123 -6.61 7.42 -3.52
C VAL A 123 -6.18 7.64 -2.08
N GLN A 124 -4.92 7.32 -1.79
CA GLN A 124 -4.25 7.68 -0.57
C GLN A 124 -3.48 8.98 -0.79
N LEU A 125 -3.72 9.94 0.08
CA LEU A 125 -2.85 11.09 0.26
C LEU A 125 -1.95 10.81 1.45
N ALA A 126 -0.67 11.03 1.30
CA ALA A 126 0.29 10.87 2.39
C ALA A 126 1.16 12.11 2.53
N GLN A 127 1.64 12.36 3.74
CA GLN A 127 2.69 13.31 4.03
C GLN A 127 3.70 12.62 4.94
N SER A 128 4.98 12.81 4.65
CA SER A 128 6.08 12.28 5.46
C SER A 128 7.13 13.36 5.66
N GLU A 129 7.71 13.41 6.85
CA GLU A 129 8.89 14.21 7.13
C GLU A 129 10.18 13.53 6.64
N LEU A 130 10.10 12.23 6.31
CA LEU A 130 11.23 11.44 5.85
C LEU A 130 11.37 11.53 4.32
N THR A 131 12.59 11.61 3.84
CA THR A 131 12.93 11.34 2.43
C THR A 131 12.68 9.86 2.09
N ALA A 132 12.63 9.54 0.81
CA ALA A 132 12.44 8.15 0.36
C ALA A 132 13.53 7.20 0.89
N GLU A 133 14.79 7.69 0.98
CA GLU A 133 15.92 6.90 1.52
C GLU A 133 15.81 6.71 3.03
N GLU A 134 15.34 7.71 3.76
CA GLU A 134 15.08 7.60 5.20
C GLU A 134 13.92 6.68 5.49
N GLN A 135 12.87 6.68 4.67
CA GLN A 135 11.76 5.72 4.77
C GLN A 135 12.25 4.29 4.54
N ASP A 136 13.04 4.05 3.50
CA ASP A 136 13.63 2.74 3.24
C ASP A 136 14.50 2.27 4.40
N ALA A 137 15.24 3.17 5.05
CA ALA A 137 16.06 2.85 6.21
C ALA A 137 15.21 2.59 7.47
N ALA A 138 14.15 3.37 7.68
CA ALA A 138 13.28 3.25 8.85
C ALA A 138 12.39 1.99 8.79
N TRP A 139 11.89 1.64 7.59
CA TRP A 139 10.90 0.57 7.41
C TRP A 139 11.47 -0.67 6.70
N GLY A 140 12.72 -0.61 6.22
CA GLY A 140 13.41 -1.73 5.55
C GLY A 140 13.96 -2.82 6.48
N GLY A 141 13.41 -2.95 7.70
CA GLY A 141 13.95 -3.85 8.75
C GLY A 141 13.88 -5.36 8.43
N HIS A 142 13.09 -5.77 7.44
CA HIS A 142 12.94 -7.16 7.02
C HIS A 142 13.53 -7.41 5.63
N SER A 143 14.28 -8.51 5.47
CA SER A 143 14.64 -8.97 4.12
C SER A 143 13.41 -9.53 3.41
N LEU A 144 13.39 -9.48 2.08
CA LEU A 144 12.30 -10.06 1.28
C LEU A 144 12.04 -11.51 1.67
N GLY A 145 13.10 -12.31 1.84
CA GLY A 145 12.97 -13.71 2.24
C GLY A 145 12.27 -13.89 3.60
N ALA A 146 12.56 -13.02 4.57
CA ALA A 146 11.92 -13.06 5.89
C ALA A 146 10.43 -12.71 5.80
N VAL A 147 10.06 -11.70 4.99
CA VAL A 147 8.65 -11.35 4.78
C VAL A 147 7.90 -12.51 4.15
N LEU A 148 8.43 -13.10 3.07
CA LEU A 148 7.78 -14.18 2.35
C LEU A 148 7.66 -15.48 3.16
N GLN A 149 8.61 -15.77 4.04
CA GLN A 149 8.55 -16.94 4.93
C GLN A 149 7.45 -16.80 5.98
N THR A 150 7.22 -15.60 6.47
CA THR A 150 6.26 -15.32 7.55
C THR A 150 4.87 -15.01 7.02
N ALA A 151 4.77 -14.30 5.89
CA ALA A 151 3.52 -14.02 5.19
C ALA A 151 2.99 -15.28 4.51
N ALA A 152 2.58 -16.27 5.32
CA ALA A 152 2.11 -17.55 4.83
C ALA A 152 0.86 -17.38 3.94
N LEU A 153 0.76 -18.20 2.90
CA LEU A 153 -0.48 -18.43 2.16
C LEU A 153 -1.64 -18.68 3.12
N ARG A 154 -2.70 -17.89 3.01
CA ARG A 154 -3.90 -18.02 3.81
C ARG A 154 -5.07 -18.56 2.96
N PRO A 155 -5.01 -19.84 2.51
CA PRO A 155 -6.06 -20.45 1.69
C PRO A 155 -7.40 -20.53 2.44
N ASP A 156 -7.36 -20.55 3.76
CA ASP A 156 -8.51 -20.53 4.65
C ASP A 156 -9.33 -19.22 4.57
N LEU A 157 -8.77 -18.16 4.02
CA LEU A 157 -9.43 -16.85 3.90
C LEU A 157 -10.09 -16.59 2.53
N ARG A 158 -9.80 -17.43 1.53
CA ARG A 158 -10.32 -17.27 0.16
C ARG A 158 -11.83 -17.56 0.06
#